data_ddfe13fe92e5427f3527bf0fb0f9b73c
#
_entry.id   ddfe13fe92e5427f3527bf0fb0f9b73c
#
_cell.length_a   1.000
_cell.length_b   1.000
_cell.length_c   1.000
_cell.angle_alpha   90.00
_cell.angle_beta   90.00
_cell.angle_gamma   90.00
#
_symmetry.space_group_name_H-M   'P 1'
#
loop_
_entity.id
_entity.type
_entity.pdbx_description
1 polymer ?
#
loop_
_entity_poly.entity_id
_entity_poly.type
_entity_poly.pdbx_seq_one_letter_code
_entity_poly.pdbx_strand_id
1 'polypeptide(L)'
;MKELHTLRQQIDEIDDQIVELISRRFLITDEIGTLKADSSVPALDEAREQEIISRLREKSESLSVNPDLISSIFRSVLSEVVAKHERIKNQGENFM
;
A
#
# COMPACT_ATOMS: atom_id res chain seq x y z
N MET A 1 -12.34 25.03 -24.14
CA MET A 1 -12.01 23.64 -24.26
C MET A 1 -12.74 22.80 -23.23
N LYS A 2 -14.00 22.59 -23.53
CA LYS A 2 -14.93 21.87 -22.68
C LYS A 2 -14.50 20.41 -22.45
N GLU A 3 -13.98 19.77 -23.52
CA GLU A 3 -13.50 18.37 -23.44
C GLU A 3 -12.29 18.23 -22.54
N LEU A 4 -11.33 19.16 -22.61
CA LEU A 4 -10.15 19.11 -21.75
C LEU A 4 -10.54 19.28 -20.28
N HIS A 5 -11.46 20.18 -19.99
CA HIS A 5 -11.96 20.39 -18.63
C HIS A 5 -12.63 19.11 -18.10
N THR A 6 -13.47 18.47 -18.92
CA THR A 6 -14.15 17.22 -18.56
C THR A 6 -13.14 16.11 -18.28
N LEU A 7 -12.13 15.98 -19.14
CA LEU A 7 -11.08 14.94 -18.94
C LEU A 7 -10.29 15.19 -17.67
N ARG A 8 -9.98 16.44 -17.35
CA ARG A 8 -9.30 16.78 -16.11
C ARG A 8 -10.15 16.45 -14.88
N GLN A 9 -11.46 16.68 -14.95
CA GLN A 9 -12.36 16.28 -13.86
C GLN A 9 -12.36 14.76 -13.67
N GLN A 10 -12.33 14.00 -14.76
CA GLN A 10 -12.26 12.54 -14.69
C GLN A 10 -10.95 12.08 -14.03
N ILE A 11 -9.84 12.75 -14.34
CA ILE A 11 -8.55 12.46 -13.69
C ILE A 11 -8.65 12.74 -12.19
N ASP A 12 -9.21 13.86 -11.81
CA ASP A 12 -9.36 14.25 -10.40
C ASP A 12 -10.18 13.19 -9.63
N GLU A 13 -11.25 12.71 -10.23
CA GLU A 13 -12.07 11.64 -9.65
C GLU A 13 -11.30 10.35 -9.45
N ILE A 14 -10.47 9.98 -10.44
CA ILE A 14 -9.62 8.79 -10.34
C ILE A 14 -8.58 8.97 -9.23
N ASP A 15 -7.95 10.14 -9.14
CA ASP A 15 -6.98 10.44 -8.10
C ASP A 15 -7.60 10.30 -6.71
N ASP A 16 -8.82 10.82 -6.53
CA ASP A 16 -9.55 10.66 -5.27
C ASP A 16 -9.79 9.18 -4.95
N GLN A 17 -10.16 8.38 -5.94
CA GLN A 17 -10.36 6.94 -5.78
C GLN A 17 -9.06 6.23 -5.38
N ILE A 18 -7.93 6.62 -5.97
CA ILE A 18 -6.63 6.06 -5.61
C ILE A 18 -6.33 6.32 -4.13
N VAL A 19 -6.51 7.55 -3.67
CA VAL A 19 -6.29 7.92 -2.26
C VAL A 19 -7.22 7.14 -1.33
N GLU A 20 -8.49 7.02 -1.70
CA GLU A 20 -9.47 6.25 -0.93
C GLU A 20 -9.10 4.77 -0.84
N LEU A 21 -8.63 4.18 -1.94
CA LEU A 21 -8.20 2.78 -1.96
C LEU A 21 -6.94 2.57 -1.12
N ILE A 22 -5.99 3.49 -1.17
CA ILE A 22 -4.80 3.46 -0.32
C ILE A 22 -5.21 3.52 1.16
N SER A 23 -6.12 4.42 1.50
CA SER A 23 -6.64 4.53 2.87
C SER A 23 -7.26 3.21 3.35
N ARG A 24 -8.12 2.61 2.52
CA ARG A 24 -8.74 1.32 2.85
C ARG A 24 -7.71 0.22 3.03
N ARG A 25 -6.68 0.22 2.20
CA ARG A 25 -5.60 -0.76 2.31
C ARG A 25 -4.87 -0.61 3.65
N PHE A 26 -4.57 0.61 4.06
CA PHE A 26 -3.91 0.84 5.36
C PHE A 26 -4.79 0.44 6.55
N LEU A 27 -6.10 0.62 6.48
CA LEU A 27 -7.00 0.14 7.54
C LEU A 27 -6.85 -1.37 7.73
N ILE A 28 -6.76 -2.12 6.64
CA ILE A 28 -6.59 -3.57 6.68
C ILE A 28 -5.19 -3.94 7.19
N THR A 29 -4.14 -3.29 6.70
CA THR A 29 -2.79 -3.59 7.16
C THR A 29 -2.56 -3.18 8.61
N ASP A 30 -3.26 -2.15 9.10
CA ASP A 30 -3.24 -1.78 10.52
C ASP A 30 -3.82 -2.91 11.40
N GLU A 31 -4.89 -3.56 10.95
CA GLU A 31 -5.45 -4.73 11.63
C GLU A 31 -4.44 -5.88 11.67
N ILE A 32 -3.76 -6.14 10.55
CA ILE A 32 -2.70 -7.14 10.47
C ILE A 32 -1.57 -6.79 11.46
N GLY A 33 -1.20 -5.51 11.51
CA GLY A 33 -0.17 -5.03 12.44
C GLY A 33 -0.52 -5.28 13.89
N THR A 34 -1.78 -5.08 14.25
CA THR A 34 -2.27 -5.36 15.60
C THR A 34 -2.20 -6.86 15.92
N LEU A 35 -2.57 -7.71 14.98
CA LEU A 35 -2.46 -9.17 15.15
C LEU A 35 -1.01 -9.60 15.31
N LYS A 36 -0.10 -9.05 14.51
CA LYS A 36 1.32 -9.37 14.57
C LYS A 36 1.99 -8.87 15.85
N ALA A 37 1.51 -7.77 16.43
CA ALA A 37 2.09 -7.21 17.65
C ALA A 37 1.98 -8.16 18.84
N ASP A 38 0.95 -9.01 18.85
CA ASP A 38 0.72 -10.00 19.91
C ASP A 38 1.52 -11.29 19.68
N SER A 39 2.32 -11.36 18.64
CA SER A 39 3.11 -12.53 18.30
C SER A 39 4.57 -12.14 18.10
N SER A 40 5.44 -13.15 17.95
CA SER A 40 6.86 -12.90 17.67
C SER A 40 7.14 -12.71 16.17
N VAL A 41 6.11 -12.54 15.36
CA VAL A 41 6.26 -12.34 13.91
C VAL A 41 6.87 -10.96 13.64
N PRO A 42 7.93 -10.87 12.82
CA PRO A 42 8.53 -9.57 12.48
C PRO A 42 7.55 -8.66 11.72
N ALA A 43 7.73 -7.35 11.86
CA ALA A 43 6.96 -6.37 11.08
C ALA A 43 7.23 -6.51 9.59
N LEU A 44 8.49 -6.77 9.20
CA LEU A 44 8.89 -6.99 7.83
C LEU A 44 8.69 -8.45 7.43
N ASP A 45 7.97 -8.68 6.35
CA ASP A 45 7.78 -10.01 5.73
C ASP A 45 8.26 -9.92 4.29
N GLU A 46 9.53 -10.22 4.06
CA GLU A 46 10.16 -10.09 2.75
C GLU A 46 9.52 -10.99 1.69
N ALA A 47 9.15 -12.21 2.06
CA ALA A 47 8.53 -13.15 1.14
C ALA A 47 7.18 -12.61 0.67
N ARG A 48 6.39 -12.05 1.57
CA ARG A 48 5.10 -11.44 1.23
C ARG A 48 5.27 -10.21 0.35
N GLU A 49 6.27 -9.37 0.63
CA GLU A 49 6.56 -8.19 -0.19
C GLU A 49 6.92 -8.56 -1.61
N GLN A 50 7.78 -9.57 -1.78
CA GLN A 50 8.15 -10.06 -3.11
C GLN A 50 6.95 -10.61 -3.87
N GLU A 51 6.08 -11.35 -3.18
CA GLU A 51 4.85 -11.89 -3.76
C GLU A 51 3.94 -10.76 -4.27
N ILE A 52 3.75 -9.71 -3.46
CA ILE A 52 2.94 -8.54 -3.84
C ILE A 52 3.52 -7.86 -5.07
N ILE A 53 4.81 -7.57 -5.06
CA ILE A 53 5.47 -6.87 -6.18
C ILE A 53 5.39 -7.69 -7.46
N SER A 54 5.67 -8.99 -7.40
CA SER A 54 5.59 -9.87 -8.57
C SER A 54 4.17 -9.90 -9.16
N ARG A 55 3.17 -10.06 -8.31
CA ARG A 55 1.77 -10.10 -8.72
C ARG A 55 1.34 -8.79 -9.38
N LEU A 56 1.73 -7.67 -8.81
CA LEU A 56 1.35 -6.35 -9.32
C LEU A 56 2.08 -6.00 -10.60
N ARG A 57 3.31 -6.46 -10.78
CA ARG A 57 4.04 -6.28 -12.03
C ARG A 57 3.34 -7.02 -13.17
N GLU A 58 2.92 -8.27 -12.94
CA GLU A 58 2.17 -9.03 -13.94
C GLU A 58 0.86 -8.33 -14.32
N LYS A 59 0.13 -7.85 -13.31
CA LYS A 59 -1.11 -7.11 -13.54
C LYS A 59 -0.86 -5.83 -14.33
N SER A 60 0.22 -5.12 -14.04
CA SER A 60 0.60 -3.89 -14.75
C SER A 60 0.84 -4.16 -16.21
N GLU A 61 1.56 -5.24 -16.54
CA GLU A 61 1.82 -5.62 -17.93
C GLU A 61 0.51 -5.92 -18.66
N SER A 62 -0.42 -6.62 -18.02
CA SER A 62 -1.72 -6.94 -18.60
C SER A 62 -2.56 -5.70 -18.92
N LEU A 63 -2.32 -4.61 -18.19
CA LEU A 63 -3.04 -3.35 -18.35
C LEU A 63 -2.24 -2.30 -19.15
N SER A 64 -1.09 -2.67 -19.67
CA SER A 64 -0.17 -1.77 -20.40
C SER A 64 0.30 -0.59 -19.57
N VAL A 65 0.51 -0.83 -18.27
CA VAL A 65 1.08 0.15 -17.36
C VAL A 65 2.53 -0.25 -17.07
N ASN A 66 3.41 0.73 -16.95
CA ASN A 66 4.83 0.48 -16.68
C ASN A 66 5.00 -0.26 -15.33
N PRO A 67 5.50 -1.52 -15.35
CA PRO A 67 5.67 -2.28 -14.10
C PRO A 67 6.64 -1.65 -13.12
N ASP A 68 7.66 -0.94 -13.61
CA ASP A 68 8.63 -0.28 -12.75
C ASP A 68 8.00 0.86 -11.96
N LEU A 69 7.08 1.60 -12.60
CA LEU A 69 6.33 2.65 -11.90
C LEU A 69 5.47 2.05 -10.79
N ILE A 70 4.73 0.99 -11.09
CA ILE A 70 3.88 0.34 -10.10
C ILE A 70 4.71 -0.24 -8.95
N SER A 71 5.84 -0.89 -9.27
CA SER A 71 6.75 -1.39 -8.23
C SER A 71 7.23 -0.27 -7.31
N SER A 72 7.62 0.87 -7.87
CA SER A 72 8.09 2.02 -7.10
C SER A 72 7.01 2.54 -6.16
N ILE A 73 5.79 2.70 -6.66
CA ILE A 73 4.66 3.17 -5.86
C ILE A 73 4.39 2.21 -4.70
N PHE A 74 4.30 0.91 -4.98
CA PHE A 74 3.98 -0.08 -3.95
C PHE A 74 5.12 -0.32 -2.97
N ARG A 75 6.38 -0.15 -3.37
CA ARG A 75 7.49 -0.18 -2.41
C ARG A 75 7.35 0.93 -1.37
N SER A 76 6.89 2.11 -1.79
CA SER A 76 6.61 3.21 -0.85
C SER A 76 5.47 2.85 0.09
N VAL A 77 4.39 2.26 -0.43
CA VAL A 77 3.25 1.81 0.37
C VAL A 77 3.69 0.75 1.39
N LEU A 78 4.47 -0.24 0.93
CA LEU A 78 4.95 -1.33 1.80
C LEU A 78 5.90 -0.83 2.88
N SER A 79 6.77 0.14 2.56
CA SER A 79 7.65 0.77 3.56
C SER A 79 6.84 1.44 4.67
N GLU A 80 5.76 2.13 4.31
CA GLU A 80 4.89 2.78 5.30
C GLU A 80 4.19 1.73 6.18
N VAL A 81 3.77 0.60 5.60
CA VAL A 81 3.17 -0.50 6.37
C VAL A 81 4.15 -1.02 7.42
N VAL A 82 5.40 -1.28 7.03
CA VAL A 82 6.43 -1.77 7.96
C VAL A 82 6.66 -0.76 9.08
N ALA A 83 6.79 0.53 8.74
CA ALA A 83 6.98 1.58 9.73
C ALA A 83 5.83 1.65 10.73
N LYS A 84 4.59 1.52 10.25
CA LYS A 84 3.40 1.50 11.10
C LYS A 84 3.38 0.27 12.01
N HIS A 85 3.71 -0.91 11.48
CA HIS A 85 3.75 -2.15 12.26
C HIS A 85 4.79 -2.07 13.37
N GLU A 86 5.95 -1.50 13.08
CA GLU A 86 6.99 -1.29 14.11
C GLU A 86 6.54 -0.33 15.19
N ARG A 87 5.84 0.75 14.83
CA ARG A 87 5.29 1.68 15.82
C ARG A 87 4.26 1.02 16.72
N ILE A 88 3.36 0.21 16.16
CA ILE A 88 2.36 -0.53 16.92
C ILE A 88 3.03 -1.49 17.90
N LYS A 89 4.04 -2.23 17.43
CA LYS A 89 4.79 -3.19 18.23
C LYS A 89 5.53 -2.48 19.38
N ASN A 90 6.19 -1.37 19.08
CA ASN A 90 6.93 -0.59 20.10
C ASN A 90 5.99 0.02 21.14
N GLN A 91 4.82 0.48 20.74
CA GLN A 91 3.81 0.98 21.67
C GLN A 91 3.34 -0.11 22.62
N GLY A 92 3.14 -1.33 22.13
CA GLY A 92 2.80 -2.48 22.94
C GLY A 92 3.87 -2.79 23.99
N GLU A 93 5.13 -2.70 23.61
CA GLU A 93 6.27 -2.91 24.49
C GLU A 93 6.36 -1.82 25.58
N ASN A 94 6.01 -0.57 25.23
CA ASN A 94 6.08 0.56 26.13
C ASN A 94 5.01 0.55 27.22
N PHE A 95 3.96 -0.22 27.07
CA PHE A 95 2.92 -0.36 28.08
C PHE A 95 3.28 -1.39 29.16
N MET A 96 4.35 -2.04 29.00
CA MET A 96 4.87 -3.00 29.99
C MET A 96 5.78 -2.31 30.98
#